data_8f42a4e61f5f21ac3d802884bc33532d
#
_entry.id   8f42a4e61f5f21ac3d802884bc33532d
#
_cell.length_a   1.000
_cell.length_b   1.000
_cell.length_c   1.000
_cell.angle_alpha   90.00
_cell.angle_beta   90.00
_cell.angle_gamma   90.00
#
_symmetry.space_group_name_H-M   'P 1'
#
loop_
_entity.id
_entity.type
_entity.pdbx_description
1 polymer ?
#
loop_
_entity_poly.entity_id
_entity_poly.type
_entity_poly.pdbx_seq_one_letter_code
_entity_poly.pdbx_strand_id
1 'polypeptide(L)'
;MHRILTLSVACLLVATFACYHATVETGLTPSNEVVEKSFAAGWIFGLVPPSTVHTASQCTHGAAKIETQLSFVNQLVAFLTVDIFTPMSIKVTCAQAGRASLSPSTPAIDVGAAPTAEQLQNAIGRAADISRRTGRPVYVEF
;
A
#
# COMPACT_ATOMS: atom_id res chain seq x y z
N MET A 1 39.16 26.56 -7.20
CA MET A 1 37.72 26.77 -7.33
C MET A 1 37.02 25.60 -8.03
N HIS A 2 37.50 25.07 -9.17
CA HIS A 2 36.86 23.94 -9.89
C HIS A 2 36.68 22.67 -9.03
N ARG A 3 37.69 22.28 -8.24
CA ARG A 3 37.62 21.08 -7.41
C ARG A 3 36.55 21.17 -6.29
N ILE A 4 36.38 22.37 -5.72
CA ILE A 4 35.34 22.59 -4.70
C ILE A 4 33.95 22.57 -5.35
N LEU A 5 33.81 23.16 -6.52
CA LEU A 5 32.55 23.15 -7.27
C LEU A 5 32.16 21.72 -7.70
N THR A 6 33.11 20.93 -8.21
CA THR A 6 32.85 19.50 -8.55
C THR A 6 32.51 18.66 -7.33
N LEU A 7 33.15 18.87 -6.19
CA LEU A 7 32.79 18.18 -4.94
C LEU A 7 31.39 18.59 -4.45
N SER A 8 31.05 19.88 -4.53
CA SER A 8 29.70 20.34 -4.14
C SER A 8 28.60 19.79 -5.05
N VAL A 9 28.85 19.75 -6.36
CA VAL A 9 27.89 19.16 -7.32
C VAL A 9 27.76 17.65 -7.10
N ALA A 10 28.86 16.94 -6.86
CA ALA A 10 28.83 15.51 -6.55
C ALA A 10 28.07 15.23 -5.25
N CYS A 11 28.28 16.03 -4.19
CA CYS A 11 27.54 15.92 -2.95
C CYS A 11 26.03 16.20 -3.13
N LEU A 12 25.69 17.19 -3.95
CA LEU A 12 24.30 17.54 -4.26
C LEU A 12 23.60 16.40 -5.04
N LEU A 13 24.31 15.79 -5.99
CA LEU A 13 23.81 14.63 -6.74
C LEU A 13 23.59 13.39 -5.85
N VAL A 14 24.47 13.14 -4.90
CA VAL A 14 24.29 12.04 -3.92
C VAL A 14 23.14 12.33 -2.98
N ALA A 15 22.88 13.57 -2.61
CA ALA A 15 21.75 13.94 -1.74
C ALA A 15 20.38 13.79 -2.40
N THR A 16 20.31 13.68 -3.73
CA THR A 16 19.04 13.45 -4.45
C THR A 16 18.59 11.98 -4.47
N PHE A 17 19.41 11.05 -4.01
CA PHE A 17 19.00 9.66 -3.77
C PHE A 17 18.09 9.61 -2.54
N ALA A 18 16.88 10.16 -2.66
CA ALA A 18 15.90 10.13 -1.59
C ALA A 18 15.40 8.70 -1.39
N CYS A 19 15.36 8.25 -0.14
CA CYS A 19 14.70 6.99 0.23
C CYS A 19 13.25 7.05 -0.24
N TYR A 20 12.88 6.22 -1.20
CA TYR A 20 11.50 6.12 -1.67
C TYR A 20 10.68 5.36 -0.63
N HIS A 21 9.55 5.92 -0.24
CA HIS A 21 8.58 5.30 0.66
C HIS A 21 7.18 5.50 0.08
N ALA A 22 6.50 4.41 -0.21
CA ALA A 22 5.10 4.43 -0.62
C ALA A 22 4.25 3.68 0.40
N THR A 23 3.10 4.26 0.73
CA THR A 23 2.13 3.68 1.65
C THR A 23 0.78 3.58 0.96
N VAL A 24 0.16 2.42 1.05
CA VAL A 24 -1.21 2.17 0.61
C VAL A 24 -2.03 1.76 1.82
N GLU A 25 -3.08 2.50 2.12
CA GLU A 25 -4.03 2.20 3.20
C GLU A 25 -5.34 1.72 2.59
N THR A 26 -5.85 0.60 3.12
CA THR A 26 -7.08 -0.03 2.60
C THR A 26 -8.35 0.44 3.31
N GLY A 27 -8.22 1.24 4.37
CA GLY A 27 -9.32 1.68 5.22
C GLY A 27 -9.73 0.65 6.30
N LEU A 28 -9.07 -0.51 6.35
CA LEU A 28 -9.29 -1.49 7.41
C LEU A 28 -8.54 -1.08 8.68
N THR A 29 -9.09 -1.43 9.85
CA THR A 29 -8.42 -1.16 11.13
C THR A 29 -7.16 -2.01 11.25
N PRO A 30 -5.98 -1.39 11.45
CA PRO A 30 -4.73 -2.13 11.56
C PRO A 30 -4.67 -2.97 12.83
N SER A 31 -4.12 -4.17 12.74
CA SER A 31 -3.79 -5.03 13.87
C SER A 31 -2.33 -4.85 14.28
N ASN A 32 -1.92 -5.53 15.34
CA ASN A 32 -0.52 -5.59 15.76
C ASN A 32 0.29 -6.61 14.95
N GLU A 33 -0.36 -7.35 14.05
CA GLU A 33 0.28 -8.37 13.24
C GLU A 33 0.87 -7.74 11.98
N VAL A 34 2.18 -7.92 11.81
CA VAL A 34 2.94 -7.31 10.72
C VAL A 34 3.76 -8.38 10.01
N VAL A 35 3.63 -8.44 8.71
CA VAL A 35 4.42 -9.27 7.82
C VAL A 35 5.46 -8.39 7.14
N GLU A 36 6.74 -8.65 7.39
CA GLU A 36 7.82 -7.86 6.83
C GLU A 36 8.74 -8.73 5.97
N LYS A 37 9.08 -8.21 4.79
CA LYS A 37 10.08 -8.77 3.90
C LYS A 37 11.10 -7.70 3.55
N SER A 38 12.22 -7.71 4.27
CA SER A 38 13.26 -6.66 4.18
C SER A 38 14.04 -6.67 2.86
N PHE A 39 14.10 -7.82 2.17
CA PHE A 39 14.79 -7.98 0.88
C PHE A 39 13.86 -8.69 -0.13
N ALA A 40 12.87 -7.99 -0.63
CA ALA A 40 12.09 -8.45 -1.77
C ALA A 40 12.93 -8.22 -3.04
N ALA A 41 13.35 -9.30 -3.69
CA ALA A 41 14.29 -9.27 -4.81
C ALA A 41 13.66 -8.66 -6.07
N GLY A 42 14.08 -7.47 -6.42
CA GLY A 42 13.88 -6.88 -7.75
C GLY A 42 15.16 -7.01 -8.58
N TRP A 43 15.06 -6.92 -9.89
CA TRP A 43 16.19 -7.09 -10.80
C TRP A 43 16.16 -6.06 -11.93
N ILE A 44 17.36 -5.76 -12.45
CA ILE A 44 17.59 -4.98 -13.66
C ILE A 44 16.89 -3.62 -13.57
N PHE A 45 17.42 -2.70 -12.76
CA PHE A 45 16.88 -1.34 -12.59
C PHE A 45 15.39 -1.31 -12.18
N GLY A 46 14.90 -2.37 -11.48
CA GLY A 46 13.50 -2.48 -11.08
C GLY A 46 12.54 -2.91 -12.19
N LEU A 47 13.03 -3.28 -13.38
CA LEU A 47 12.20 -3.78 -14.48
C LEU A 47 11.56 -5.14 -14.17
N VAL A 48 12.25 -5.98 -13.40
CA VAL A 48 11.68 -7.22 -12.89
C VAL A 48 11.21 -6.97 -11.47
N PRO A 49 9.90 -6.93 -11.23
CA PRO A 49 9.36 -6.67 -9.90
C PRO A 49 9.67 -7.82 -8.94
N PRO A 50 9.66 -7.56 -7.63
CA PRO A 50 9.83 -8.62 -6.64
C PRO A 50 8.70 -9.65 -6.73
N SER A 51 9.02 -10.88 -6.34
CA SER A 51 8.02 -11.95 -6.22
C SER A 51 6.87 -11.54 -5.29
N THR A 52 5.67 -11.99 -5.60
CA THR A 52 4.47 -11.75 -4.79
C THR A 52 4.69 -12.10 -3.32
N VAL A 53 4.26 -11.23 -2.43
CA VAL A 53 4.24 -11.50 -0.99
C VAL A 53 2.88 -12.13 -0.66
N HIS A 54 2.90 -13.41 -0.33
CA HIS A 54 1.68 -14.12 0.05
C HIS A 54 1.37 -13.83 1.52
N THR A 55 0.45 -12.91 1.75
CA THR A 55 0.01 -12.52 3.11
C THR A 55 -1.26 -13.23 3.56
N ALA A 56 -1.96 -13.92 2.63
CA ALA A 56 -3.26 -14.54 2.92
C ALA A 56 -3.24 -15.57 4.06
N SER A 57 -2.11 -16.27 4.26
CA SER A 57 -1.97 -17.23 5.36
C SER A 57 -1.72 -16.59 6.72
N GLN A 58 -1.21 -15.35 6.74
CA GLN A 58 -0.87 -14.61 7.95
C GLN A 58 -1.92 -13.53 8.24
N CYS A 59 -2.39 -12.81 7.22
CA CYS A 59 -3.43 -11.81 7.35
C CYS A 59 -4.80 -12.39 6.98
N THR A 60 -5.40 -13.18 7.86
CA THR A 60 -6.70 -13.84 7.63
C THR A 60 -7.85 -12.87 7.40
N HIS A 61 -7.75 -11.64 7.90
CA HIS A 61 -8.74 -10.57 7.75
C HIS A 61 -8.34 -9.51 6.72
N GLY A 62 -7.32 -9.80 5.89
CA GLY A 62 -6.82 -8.90 4.89
C GLY A 62 -5.71 -7.98 5.40
N ALA A 63 -5.22 -7.11 4.52
CA ALA A 63 -4.18 -6.14 4.81
C ALA A 63 -4.81 -4.76 5.06
N ALA A 64 -4.48 -4.13 6.18
CA ALA A 64 -4.92 -2.77 6.51
C ALA A 64 -3.98 -1.71 5.89
N LYS A 65 -2.69 -1.99 5.89
CA LYS A 65 -1.66 -1.07 5.40
C LYS A 65 -0.56 -1.84 4.69
N ILE A 66 -0.10 -1.33 3.56
CA ILE A 66 1.02 -1.87 2.81
C ILE A 66 2.03 -0.74 2.63
N GLU A 67 3.25 -0.95 3.09
CA GLU A 67 4.36 -0.01 2.98
C GLU A 67 5.47 -0.64 2.15
N THR A 68 5.94 0.10 1.16
CA THR A 68 7.12 -0.26 0.39
C THR A 68 8.17 0.81 0.56
N GLN A 69 9.39 0.43 0.85
CA GLN A 69 10.48 1.39 1.02
C GLN A 69 11.80 0.87 0.44
N LEU A 70 12.58 1.80 -0.06
CA LEU A 70 13.98 1.59 -0.40
C LEU A 70 14.83 2.12 0.76
N SER A 71 15.32 1.21 1.61
CA SER A 71 16.23 1.58 2.69
C SER A 71 17.61 1.92 2.15
N PHE A 72 18.41 2.62 2.94
CA PHE A 72 19.82 2.90 2.57
C PHE A 72 20.59 1.62 2.23
N VAL A 73 20.36 0.55 2.99
CA VAL A 73 21.03 -0.75 2.75
C VAL A 73 20.61 -1.34 1.41
N ASN A 74 19.32 -1.27 1.07
CA ASN A 74 18.81 -1.73 -0.23
C ASN A 74 19.44 -0.94 -1.38
N GLN A 75 19.56 0.37 -1.25
CA GLN A 75 20.22 1.23 -2.24
C GLN A 75 21.72 0.95 -2.35
N LEU A 76 22.41 0.72 -1.22
CA LEU A 76 23.82 0.38 -1.23
C LEU A 76 24.06 -0.96 -1.96
N VAL A 77 23.22 -1.96 -1.72
CA VAL A 77 23.30 -3.25 -2.42
C VAL A 77 23.01 -3.08 -3.91
N ALA A 78 22.00 -2.29 -4.29
CA ALA A 78 21.72 -1.98 -5.68
C ALA A 78 22.92 -1.29 -6.35
N PHE A 79 23.50 -0.30 -5.71
CA PHE A 79 24.68 0.40 -6.21
C PHE A 79 25.90 -0.54 -6.39
N LEU A 80 26.18 -1.40 -5.41
CA LEU A 80 27.30 -2.37 -5.50
C LEU A 80 27.10 -3.41 -6.60
N THR A 81 25.85 -3.71 -6.96
CA THR A 81 25.51 -4.65 -8.04
C THR A 81 25.22 -3.93 -9.37
N VAL A 82 25.55 -2.64 -9.46
CA VAL A 82 25.29 -1.81 -10.66
C VAL A 82 23.82 -1.86 -11.06
N ASP A 83 22.92 -1.79 -10.06
CA ASP A 83 21.46 -1.90 -10.20
C ASP A 83 20.95 -3.18 -10.91
N ILE A 84 21.79 -4.21 -11.00
CA ILE A 84 21.35 -5.54 -11.47
C ILE A 84 20.45 -6.17 -10.43
N PHE A 85 20.77 -6.07 -9.14
CA PHE A 85 19.93 -6.50 -8.04
C PHE A 85 19.41 -5.28 -7.28
N THR A 86 18.11 -5.07 -7.31
CA THR A 86 17.42 -3.90 -6.73
C THR A 86 16.42 -4.35 -5.64
N PRO A 87 16.93 -4.73 -4.46
CA PRO A 87 16.05 -5.18 -3.38
C PRO A 87 15.21 -4.03 -2.82
N MET A 88 14.00 -4.35 -2.36
CA MET A 88 13.14 -3.41 -1.64
C MET A 88 12.59 -4.05 -0.37
N SER A 89 12.20 -3.22 0.60
CA SER A 89 11.53 -3.68 1.80
C SER A 89 10.03 -3.51 1.64
N ILE A 90 9.28 -4.56 1.95
CA ILE A 90 7.82 -4.57 1.93
C ILE A 90 7.34 -4.91 3.33
N LYS A 91 6.46 -4.07 3.89
CA LYS A 91 5.85 -4.26 5.18
C LYS A 91 4.33 -4.24 5.02
N VAL A 92 3.67 -5.28 5.46
CA VAL A 92 2.23 -5.42 5.40
C VAL A 92 1.70 -5.51 6.83
N THR A 93 0.87 -4.56 7.24
CA THR A 93 0.15 -4.60 8.50
C THR A 93 -1.20 -5.26 8.24
N CYS A 94 -1.47 -6.37 8.95
CA CYS A 94 -2.73 -7.09 8.82
C CYS A 94 -3.90 -6.29 9.38
N ALA A 95 -5.10 -6.56 8.89
CA ALA A 95 -6.31 -6.00 9.45
C ALA A 95 -6.75 -6.77 10.71
N GLN A 96 -7.39 -6.07 11.64
CA GLN A 96 -8.06 -6.71 12.76
C GLN A 96 -9.28 -7.51 12.28
N ALA A 97 -9.65 -8.55 13.03
CA ALA A 97 -10.94 -9.19 12.89
C ALA A 97 -12.04 -8.15 13.19
N GLY A 98 -12.76 -7.74 12.18
CA GLY A 98 -13.81 -6.73 12.29
C GLY A 98 -14.16 -6.14 10.94
N ARG A 99 -15.32 -5.54 10.84
CA ARG A 99 -15.73 -4.78 9.64
C ARG A 99 -14.72 -3.67 9.39
N ALA A 100 -14.46 -3.34 8.12
CA ALA A 100 -13.76 -2.13 7.77
C ALA A 100 -14.36 -0.98 8.59
N SER A 101 -13.57 -0.31 9.40
CA SER A 101 -14.04 0.89 10.09
C SER A 101 -14.14 2.00 9.04
N LEU A 102 -15.27 2.01 8.35
CA LEU A 102 -15.63 3.14 7.54
C LEU A 102 -15.62 4.37 8.46
N SER A 103 -15.00 5.45 8.01
CA SER A 103 -15.07 6.69 8.76
C SER A 103 -16.52 6.97 9.15
N PRO A 104 -16.82 7.39 10.40
CA PRO A 104 -18.20 7.64 10.85
C PRO A 104 -18.99 8.59 9.93
N SER A 105 -18.30 9.31 9.06
CA SER A 105 -18.87 10.21 8.08
C SER A 105 -19.14 9.60 6.71
N THR A 106 -18.78 8.32 6.48
CA THR A 106 -18.99 7.68 5.18
C THR A 106 -20.37 7.05 5.16
N PRO A 107 -21.27 7.44 4.23
CA PRO A 107 -22.60 6.87 4.15
C PRO A 107 -22.50 5.39 3.74
N ALA A 108 -23.05 4.52 4.58
CA ALA A 108 -23.13 3.08 4.33
C ALA A 108 -24.60 2.64 4.34
N ILE A 109 -24.95 1.67 3.51
CA ILE A 109 -26.26 1.02 3.48
C ILE A 109 -26.06 -0.42 3.91
N ASP A 110 -26.55 -0.79 5.08
CA ASP A 110 -26.54 -2.17 5.56
C ASP A 110 -27.73 -2.95 4.95
N VAL A 111 -27.45 -4.09 4.36
CA VAL A 111 -28.43 -4.99 3.73
C VAL A 111 -28.58 -6.30 4.52
N GLY A 112 -27.83 -6.47 5.61
CA GLY A 112 -27.84 -7.68 6.43
C GLY A 112 -26.92 -8.79 5.89
N ALA A 113 -26.67 -9.82 6.72
CA ALA A 113 -25.65 -10.85 6.47
C ALA A 113 -25.97 -11.83 5.34
N ALA A 114 -27.21 -11.86 4.83
CA ALA A 114 -27.63 -12.74 3.74
C ALA A 114 -28.72 -12.06 2.89
N PRO A 115 -28.36 -11.01 2.11
CA PRO A 115 -29.36 -10.27 1.33
C PRO A 115 -29.88 -11.10 0.15
N THR A 116 -31.15 -10.96 -0.17
CA THR A 116 -31.69 -11.46 -1.42
C THR A 116 -31.19 -10.63 -2.61
N ALA A 117 -31.24 -11.21 -3.82
CA ALA A 117 -30.83 -10.50 -5.02
C ALA A 117 -31.60 -9.16 -5.21
N GLU A 118 -32.89 -9.12 -4.87
CA GLU A 118 -33.72 -7.93 -4.95
C GLU A 118 -33.30 -6.88 -3.91
N GLN A 119 -33.01 -7.26 -2.69
CA GLN A 119 -32.53 -6.36 -1.65
C GLN A 119 -31.17 -5.75 -2.04
N LEU A 120 -30.29 -6.56 -2.61
CA LEU A 120 -28.96 -6.09 -3.09
C LEU A 120 -29.10 -5.11 -4.24
N GLN A 121 -29.96 -5.38 -5.24
CA GLN A 121 -30.22 -4.46 -6.34
C GLN A 121 -30.79 -3.12 -5.85
N ASN A 122 -31.75 -3.17 -4.93
CA ASN A 122 -32.35 -1.97 -4.33
C ASN A 122 -31.32 -1.16 -3.52
N ALA A 123 -30.42 -1.81 -2.80
CA ALA A 123 -29.36 -1.16 -2.05
C ALA A 123 -28.34 -0.49 -2.97
N ILE A 124 -27.90 -1.19 -4.03
CA ILE A 124 -26.99 -0.64 -5.04
C ILE A 124 -27.63 0.56 -5.74
N GLY A 125 -28.91 0.48 -6.10
CA GLY A 125 -29.66 1.59 -6.72
C GLY A 125 -29.68 2.83 -5.81
N ARG A 126 -29.97 2.65 -4.53
CA ARG A 126 -29.94 3.72 -3.52
C ARG A 126 -28.54 4.29 -3.32
N ALA A 127 -27.53 3.43 -3.22
CA ALA A 127 -26.14 3.85 -3.08
C ALA A 127 -25.69 4.72 -4.28
N ALA A 128 -26.04 4.30 -5.49
CA ALA A 128 -25.73 5.06 -6.70
C ALA A 128 -26.43 6.43 -6.75
N ASP A 129 -27.68 6.51 -6.30
CA ASP A 129 -28.40 7.78 -6.25
C ASP A 129 -27.82 8.74 -5.20
N ILE A 130 -27.52 8.26 -4.01
CA ILE A 130 -26.85 9.05 -2.97
C ILE A 130 -25.47 9.50 -3.43
N SER A 131 -24.68 8.61 -4.05
CA SER A 131 -23.35 8.95 -4.56
C SER A 131 -23.40 10.05 -5.63
N ARG A 132 -24.39 10.00 -6.54
CA ARG A 132 -24.59 11.06 -7.55
C ARG A 132 -24.94 12.40 -6.92
N ARG A 133 -25.78 12.41 -5.89
CA ARG A 133 -26.23 13.65 -5.22
C ARG A 133 -25.15 14.27 -4.35
N THR A 134 -24.35 13.44 -3.68
CA THR A 134 -23.36 13.92 -2.70
C THR A 134 -21.95 14.07 -3.26
N GLY A 135 -21.67 13.47 -4.42
CA GLY A 135 -20.33 13.39 -4.99
C GLY A 135 -19.36 12.54 -4.15
N ARG A 136 -19.87 11.71 -3.22
CA ARG A 136 -19.08 10.88 -2.31
C ARG A 136 -19.37 9.40 -2.54
N PRO A 137 -18.40 8.51 -2.31
CA PRO A 137 -18.65 7.08 -2.38
C PRO A 137 -19.64 6.67 -1.27
N VAL A 138 -20.52 5.73 -1.60
CA VAL A 138 -21.46 5.11 -0.65
C VAL A 138 -21.16 3.62 -0.64
N TYR A 139 -21.02 3.04 0.54
CA TYR A 139 -20.72 1.63 0.71
C TYR A 139 -22.00 0.83 0.96
N VAL A 140 -22.05 -0.39 0.46
CA VAL A 140 -23.11 -1.36 0.75
C VAL A 140 -22.48 -2.45 1.60
N GLU A 141 -22.98 -2.61 2.82
CA GLU A 141 -22.51 -3.62 3.77
C GLU A 141 -23.44 -4.82 3.79
N PHE A 142 -22.90 -6.02 3.86
CA PHE A 142 -23.61 -7.30 3.92
C PHE A 142 -22.81 -8.36 4.67
#